data_db17e5911fbeb777268cb5f7718dc14a
#
_entry.id   db17e5911fbeb777268cb5f7718dc14a
#
_cell.length_a   1.000
_cell.length_b   1.000
_cell.length_c   1.000
_cell.angle_alpha   90.00
_cell.angle_beta   90.00
_cell.angle_gamma   90.00
#
_symmetry.space_group_name_H-M   'P 1'
#
loop_
_entity.id
_entity.type
_entity.pdbx_description
1 polymer ?
#
loop_
_entity_poly.entity_id
_entity_poly.type
_entity_poly.pdbx_seq_one_letter_code
_entity_poly.pdbx_strand_id
1 'polypeptide(L)' 'MDTIPVTHQIYAKAFELLEKHPDGMRWVDLLAEIRASDPDFHPKTVNGCVWKLAERFPDKVYKPSKGLFRLSRYKN' A
#
# COMPACT_ATOMS: atom_id res chain seq x y z
N MET A 1 -18.50 7.04 -18.08
CA MET A 1 -18.19 6.35 -16.86
C MET A 1 -16.76 6.67 -16.42
N ASP A 2 -16.62 7.13 -15.23
CA ASP A 2 -15.29 7.54 -14.76
C ASP A 2 -14.44 6.34 -14.42
N THR A 3 -13.24 6.34 -14.99
CA THR A 3 -12.28 5.28 -14.72
C THR A 3 -11.41 5.69 -13.54
N ILE A 4 -11.35 4.86 -12.51
CA ILE A 4 -10.49 5.13 -11.37
C ILE A 4 -9.03 4.97 -11.82
N PRO A 5 -8.18 5.98 -11.59
CA PRO A 5 -6.77 5.86 -11.95
C PRO A 5 -6.11 4.65 -11.31
N VAL A 6 -5.17 4.06 -12.03
CA VAL A 6 -4.46 2.87 -11.55
C VAL A 6 -3.79 3.13 -10.20
N THR A 7 -3.19 4.31 -10.03
CA THR A 7 -2.54 4.66 -8.77
C THR A 7 -3.51 4.64 -7.60
N HIS A 8 -4.73 5.15 -7.80
CA HIS A 8 -5.76 5.12 -6.76
C HIS A 8 -6.19 3.70 -6.43
N GLN A 9 -6.29 2.84 -7.43
CA GLN A 9 -6.62 1.44 -7.23
C GLN A 9 -5.55 0.74 -6.39
N ILE A 10 -4.28 1.02 -6.68
CA ILE A 10 -3.17 0.45 -5.95
C ILE A 10 -3.18 0.93 -4.49
N TYR A 11 -3.37 2.24 -4.27
CA TYR A 11 -3.45 2.78 -2.91
C TYR A 11 -4.61 2.18 -2.13
N ALA A 12 -5.78 2.06 -2.76
CA ALA A 12 -6.96 1.48 -2.12
C ALA A 12 -6.69 0.03 -1.69
N LYS A 13 -6.04 -0.74 -2.57
CA LYS A 13 -5.70 -2.12 -2.24
C LYS A 13 -4.68 -2.20 -1.12
N ALA A 14 -3.70 -1.30 -1.13
CA ALA A 14 -2.69 -1.25 -0.07
C ALA A 14 -3.35 -0.96 1.28
N PHE A 15 -4.27 0.01 1.34
CA PHE A 15 -4.98 0.30 2.58
C PHE A 15 -5.83 -0.88 3.04
N GLU A 16 -6.50 -1.55 2.12
CA GLU A 16 -7.29 -2.73 2.46
C GLU A 16 -6.42 -3.80 3.11
N LEU A 17 -5.25 -4.06 2.54
CA LEU A 17 -4.32 -5.04 3.07
C LEU A 17 -3.78 -4.63 4.44
N LEU A 18 -3.44 -3.35 4.60
CA LEU A 18 -2.94 -2.86 5.88
C LEU A 18 -4.01 -2.90 6.97
N GLU A 19 -5.27 -2.73 6.60
CA GLU A 19 -6.37 -2.89 7.55
C GLU A 19 -6.47 -4.30 8.11
N LYS A 20 -6.12 -5.29 7.29
CA LYS A 20 -6.14 -6.69 7.71
C LYS A 20 -4.89 -7.09 8.48
N HIS A 21 -3.89 -6.21 8.54
CA HIS A 21 -2.62 -6.49 9.20
C HIS A 21 -2.28 -5.38 10.19
N PRO A 22 -2.89 -5.41 11.38
CA PRO A 22 -2.65 -4.34 12.39
C PRO A 22 -1.18 -4.15 12.76
N ASP A 23 -0.37 -5.20 12.64
CA ASP A 23 1.06 -5.13 12.93
C ASP A 23 1.88 -4.58 11.75
N GLY A 24 1.22 -4.35 10.63
CA GLY A 24 1.85 -3.84 9.44
C GLY A 24 2.25 -4.92 8.46
N MET A 25 2.70 -4.48 7.28
CA MET A 25 3.19 -5.39 6.24
C MET A 25 4.49 -4.87 5.68
N ARG A 26 5.38 -5.78 5.34
CA ARG A 26 6.61 -5.42 4.65
C ARG A 26 6.29 -5.02 3.22
N TRP A 27 7.10 -4.12 2.65
CA TRP A 27 6.86 -3.65 1.29
C TRP A 27 6.84 -4.79 0.28
N VAL A 28 7.68 -5.81 0.46
CA VAL A 28 7.70 -6.96 -0.46
C VAL A 28 6.39 -7.72 -0.42
N ASP A 29 5.80 -7.86 0.76
CA ASP A 29 4.52 -8.55 0.92
C ASP A 29 3.38 -7.73 0.32
N LEU A 30 3.41 -6.41 0.52
CA LEU A 30 2.43 -5.52 -0.11
C LEU A 30 2.49 -5.62 -1.63
N LEU A 31 3.71 -5.57 -2.18
CA LEU A 31 3.89 -5.70 -3.62
C LEU A 31 3.32 -7.00 -4.14
N ALA A 32 3.67 -8.11 -3.49
CA ALA A 32 3.23 -9.43 -3.91
C ALA A 32 1.71 -9.55 -3.88
N GLU A 33 1.09 -9.08 -2.80
CA GLU A 33 -0.37 -9.16 -2.64
C GLU A 33 -1.10 -8.27 -3.64
N ILE A 34 -0.61 -7.06 -3.87
CA ILE A 34 -1.23 -6.14 -4.82
C ILE A 34 -1.12 -6.71 -6.24
N ARG A 35 0.05 -7.21 -6.60
CA ARG A 35 0.26 -7.80 -7.91
C ARG A 35 -0.57 -9.07 -8.12
N ALA A 36 -0.73 -9.85 -7.08
CA ALA A 36 -1.56 -11.05 -7.14
C ALA A 36 -3.05 -10.70 -7.29
N SER A 37 -3.48 -9.59 -6.69
CA SER A 37 -4.89 -9.19 -6.76
C SER A 37 -5.27 -8.67 -8.14
N ASP A 38 -4.31 -8.07 -8.85
CA ASP A 38 -4.55 -7.57 -10.20
C ASP A 38 -3.28 -7.69 -11.05
N PRO A 39 -3.14 -8.78 -11.82
CA PRO A 39 -1.95 -9.00 -12.64
C PRO A 39 -1.74 -7.95 -13.73
N ASP A 40 -2.77 -7.15 -14.04
CA ASP A 40 -2.65 -6.10 -15.05
C ASP A 40 -1.88 -4.88 -14.55
N PHE A 41 -1.69 -4.75 -13.25
CA PHE A 41 -0.90 -3.65 -12.71
C PHE A 41 0.56 -3.81 -13.12
N HIS A 42 1.13 -2.74 -13.67
CA HIS A 42 2.53 -2.75 -14.05
C HIS A 42 3.41 -2.80 -12.80
N PRO A 43 4.40 -3.71 -12.73
CA PRO A 43 5.23 -3.86 -11.52
C PRO A 43 5.91 -2.58 -11.07
N LYS A 44 6.41 -1.76 -12.00
CA LYS A 44 7.06 -0.51 -11.64
C LYS A 44 6.09 0.48 -11.03
N THR A 45 4.85 0.52 -11.52
CA THR A 45 3.82 1.39 -10.99
C THR A 45 3.46 0.97 -9.56
N VAL A 46 3.28 -0.33 -9.34
CA VAL A 46 2.98 -0.85 -8.00
C VAL A 46 4.11 -0.52 -7.03
N ASN A 47 5.34 -0.78 -7.46
CA ASN A 47 6.52 -0.51 -6.64
C ASN A 47 6.59 0.96 -6.23
N GLY A 48 6.43 1.87 -7.20
CA GLY A 48 6.46 3.30 -6.94
C GLY A 48 5.36 3.75 -5.99
N CYS A 49 4.15 3.21 -6.16
CA CYS A 49 3.03 3.56 -5.29
C CYS A 49 3.25 3.09 -3.86
N VAL A 50 3.76 1.88 -3.70
CA VAL A 50 4.03 1.33 -2.36
C VAL A 50 5.08 2.16 -1.64
N TRP A 51 6.19 2.49 -2.32
CA TRP A 51 7.24 3.29 -1.70
C TRP A 51 6.78 4.69 -1.33
N LYS A 52 5.83 5.26 -2.08
CA LYS A 52 5.32 6.59 -1.81
C LYS A 52 4.13 6.61 -0.84
N LEU A 53 3.70 5.45 -0.40
CA LEU A 53 2.50 5.33 0.41
C LEU A 53 2.56 6.20 1.67
N ALA A 54 3.61 6.06 2.47
CA ALA A 54 3.76 6.84 3.70
C ALA A 54 4.03 8.31 3.40
N GLU A 55 4.69 8.61 2.29
CA GLU A 55 4.97 9.98 1.87
C GLU A 55 3.70 10.70 1.42
N ARG A 56 2.84 10.01 0.67
CA ARG A 56 1.58 10.57 0.18
C ARG A 56 0.51 10.66 1.25
N PHE A 57 0.51 9.73 2.19
CA PHE A 57 -0.51 9.63 3.23
C PHE A 57 0.13 9.60 4.61
N PRO A 58 0.89 10.66 4.96
CA PRO A 58 1.63 10.66 6.24
C PRO A 58 0.73 10.60 7.47
N ASP A 59 -0.53 11.03 7.33
CA ASP A 59 -1.50 10.98 8.42
C ASP A 59 -2.14 9.61 8.59
N LYS A 60 -2.04 8.76 7.57
CA LYS A 60 -2.74 7.48 7.55
C LYS A 60 -1.81 6.28 7.64
N VAL A 61 -0.59 6.43 7.14
CA VAL A 61 0.38 5.34 7.07
C VAL A 61 1.71 5.82 7.61
N TYR A 62 2.38 5.00 8.39
CA TYR A 62 3.72 5.31 8.86
C TYR A 62 4.61 4.08 8.72
N LYS A 63 5.90 4.29 8.84
CA LYS A 63 6.89 3.20 8.76
C LYS A 63 7.53 2.99 10.12
N PRO A 64 7.06 1.98 10.88
CA PRO A 64 7.68 1.68 12.18
C PRO A 64 9.13 1.26 12.05
N SER A 65 9.49 0.67 10.92
CA SER A 65 10.87 0.35 10.62
C SER A 65 11.07 0.38 9.12
N LYS A 66 12.32 0.29 8.68
CA LYS A 66 12.63 0.35 7.25
C LYS A 66 11.93 -0.79 6.51
N GLY A 67 11.21 -0.42 5.46
CA GLY A 67 10.52 -1.39 4.62
C GLY A 67 9.25 -1.98 5.20
N LEU A 68 8.81 -1.49 6.36
CA LEU A 68 7.57 -1.93 6.99
C LEU A 68 6.57 -0.80 6.99
N PHE A 69 5.34 -1.07 6.54
CA PHE A 69 4.26 -0.08 6.52
C PHE A 69 3.15 -0.51 7.46
N ARG A 70 2.56 0.46 8.14
CA ARG A 70 1.49 0.21 9.10
C ARG A 70 0.54 1.37 9.11
N LEU A 71 -0.76 1.11 9.30
CA LEU A 71 -1.74 2.18 9.42
C LEU A 71 -1.55 2.91 10.74
N SER A 72 -1.59 4.23 10.68
CA SER A 72 -1.40 5.09 11.86
C SER A 72 -2.47 4.85 12.92
N ARG A 73 -3.69 4.46 12.51
CA ARG A 73 -4.76 4.19 13.47
C ARG A 73 -4.48 3.02 14.40
N TYR A 74 -3.53 2.16 14.04
CA TYR A 74 -3.11 1.05 14.89
C TYR A 74 -1.91 1.41 15.77
N LYS A 75 -1.44 2.63 15.64
CA LYS A 75 -0.32 3.11 16.43
C LYS A 75 -0.81 3.47 17.84
N ASN A 76 -0.11 2.99 18.82
CA ASN A 76 -0.43 3.31 20.21
C ASN A 76 0.23 4.62 20.66
#